data_d8e9377291a35eb6d58eee76f734a8f2
#
_entry.id   d8e9377291a35eb6d58eee76f734a8f2
#
_cell.length_a   1.000
_cell.length_b   1.000
_cell.length_c   1.000
_cell.angle_alpha   90.00
_cell.angle_beta   90.00
_cell.angle_gamma   90.00
#
_symmetry.space_group_name_H-M   'P 1'
#
loop_
_entity.id
_entity.type
_entity.pdbx_description
1 polymer ?
#
loop_
_entity_poly.entity_id
_entity_poly.type
_entity_poly.pdbx_seq_one_letter_code
_entity_poly.pdbx_strand_id
1 'polypeptide(L)'
;LCRQCFKYSKEKVEARLEIMGKKAAQFLVLHPPYDDIIKFSDKKEDLSNCKSTEEFYNLFKKVAKNGYDLLEKGRFAALIIGDKYANSRHVNLSFECQRRMEELGFITKAVIVKNITGNEKAKGRQANLWRYRALAGGFYIFEHEYIMLFQKP
;
A
#
# COMPACT_ATOMS: atom_id res chain seq x y z
N LEU A 1 -7.45 -8.98 0.40
CA LEU A 1 -6.51 -9.26 1.50
C LEU A 1 -6.68 -8.19 2.56
N CYS A 2 -6.76 -8.62 3.83
CA CYS A 2 -7.03 -7.73 4.95
C CYS A 2 -5.97 -6.62 5.03
N ARG A 3 -6.42 -5.36 5.12
CA ARG A 3 -5.57 -4.19 5.32
C ARG A 3 -4.80 -4.21 6.65
N GLN A 4 -5.05 -5.19 7.52
CA GLN A 4 -4.76 -5.08 8.95
C GLN A 4 -3.79 -6.10 9.51
N CYS A 5 -3.56 -7.26 8.90
CA CYS A 5 -2.76 -8.29 9.56
C CYS A 5 -2.14 -9.28 8.59
N PHE A 6 -0.82 -9.33 8.54
CA PHE A 6 -0.10 -10.25 7.66
C PHE A 6 -0.25 -11.74 8.03
N LYS A 7 -0.51 -12.07 9.29
CA LYS A 7 -0.62 -13.45 9.77
C LYS A 7 -2.03 -14.05 9.53
N TYR A 8 -3.07 -13.28 9.82
CA TYR A 8 -4.47 -13.73 9.69
C TYR A 8 -4.96 -13.81 8.24
N SER A 9 -4.28 -13.15 7.31
CA SER A 9 -4.76 -13.06 5.93
C SER A 9 -4.46 -14.30 5.13
N LYS A 10 -3.30 -14.94 5.32
CA LYS A 10 -2.88 -16.10 4.52
C LYS A 10 -3.77 -17.31 4.80
N GLU A 11 -3.86 -17.73 6.05
CA GLU A 11 -4.66 -18.90 6.46
C GLU A 11 -6.14 -18.77 6.07
N LYS A 12 -6.73 -17.58 6.24
CA LYS A 12 -8.12 -17.33 5.84
C LYS A 12 -8.35 -17.39 4.34
N VAL A 13 -7.38 -16.90 3.55
CA VAL A 13 -7.46 -16.97 2.09
C VAL A 13 -7.28 -18.41 1.61
N GLU A 14 -6.33 -19.14 2.17
CA GLU A 14 -6.11 -20.56 1.87
C GLU A 14 -7.37 -21.39 2.14
N ALA A 15 -7.95 -21.26 3.33
CA ALA A 15 -9.21 -21.93 3.67
C ALA A 15 -10.37 -21.55 2.71
N ARG A 16 -10.44 -20.28 2.30
CA ARG A 16 -11.47 -19.86 1.34
C ARG A 16 -11.24 -20.40 -0.05
N LEU A 17 -10.00 -20.45 -0.50
CA LEU A 17 -9.63 -21.05 -1.78
C LEU A 17 -9.98 -22.54 -1.80
N GLU A 18 -9.72 -23.26 -0.71
CA GLU A 18 -10.06 -24.68 -0.55
C GLU A 18 -11.58 -24.91 -0.68
N ILE A 19 -12.41 -24.12 0.04
CA ILE A 19 -13.89 -24.17 -0.08
C ILE A 19 -14.34 -23.92 -1.51
N MET A 20 -13.65 -23.07 -2.27
CA MET A 20 -13.96 -22.76 -3.66
C MET A 20 -13.38 -23.77 -4.67
N GLY A 21 -12.68 -24.80 -4.20
CA GLY A 21 -11.98 -25.74 -5.07
C GLY A 21 -10.85 -25.13 -5.89
N LYS A 22 -10.24 -24.04 -5.39
CA LYS A 22 -9.14 -23.33 -6.06
C LYS A 22 -7.83 -23.53 -5.31
N LYS A 23 -6.74 -23.67 -6.06
CA LYS A 23 -5.39 -23.86 -5.48
C LYS A 23 -4.66 -22.54 -5.23
N ALA A 24 -5.00 -21.48 -5.95
CA ALA A 24 -4.32 -20.20 -5.88
C ALA A 24 -5.25 -19.03 -6.26
N ALA A 25 -4.87 -17.82 -5.84
CA ALA A 25 -5.54 -16.59 -6.23
C ALA A 25 -5.18 -16.21 -7.68
N GLN A 26 -6.13 -15.64 -8.41
CA GLN A 26 -5.96 -15.25 -9.82
C GLN A 26 -5.52 -13.78 -9.96
N PHE A 27 -5.80 -12.98 -8.97
CA PHE A 27 -5.41 -11.57 -8.92
C PHE A 27 -5.23 -11.11 -7.47
N LEU A 28 -4.21 -10.31 -7.22
CA LEU A 28 -3.90 -9.75 -5.91
C LEU A 28 -4.07 -8.24 -5.94
N VAL A 29 -4.82 -7.69 -4.99
CA VAL A 29 -4.87 -6.24 -4.77
C VAL A 29 -4.33 -5.94 -3.37
N LEU A 30 -3.28 -5.13 -3.32
CA LEU A 30 -2.68 -4.60 -2.09
C LEU A 30 -2.99 -3.10 -2.02
N HIS A 31 -3.66 -2.69 -0.96
CA HIS A 31 -3.89 -1.28 -0.64
C HIS A 31 -3.59 -1.08 0.84
N PRO A 32 -2.30 -1.03 1.21
CA PRO A 32 -1.88 -0.87 2.60
C PRO A 32 -2.24 0.52 3.13
N PRO A 33 -2.22 0.73 4.45
CA PRO A 33 -2.22 2.09 5.01
C PRO A 33 -0.99 2.84 4.49
N TYR A 34 -1.08 4.16 4.47
CA TYR A 34 0.05 5.01 4.09
C TYR A 34 0.87 5.31 5.35
N ASP A 35 1.57 4.28 5.84
CA ASP A 35 2.32 4.29 7.09
C ASP A 35 1.41 4.72 8.28
N ASP A 36 1.77 5.71 9.08
CA ASP A 36 1.09 6.16 10.29
C ASP A 36 0.04 7.28 10.08
N ILE A 37 -0.33 7.59 8.82
CA ILE A 37 -1.27 8.69 8.52
C ILE A 37 -2.65 8.46 9.16
N ILE A 38 -3.14 7.20 9.14
CA ILE A 38 -4.44 6.81 9.71
C ILE A 38 -4.25 5.49 10.45
N LYS A 39 -4.59 5.48 11.73
CA LYS A 39 -4.63 4.26 12.53
C LYS A 39 -5.93 3.50 12.26
N PHE A 40 -5.82 2.24 11.88
CA PHE A 40 -6.97 1.40 11.53
C PHE A 40 -7.41 0.46 12.66
N SER A 41 -6.49 0.04 13.52
CA SER A 41 -6.82 -0.80 14.70
C SER A 41 -5.74 -0.69 15.77
N ASP A 42 -5.97 -1.31 16.95
CA ASP A 42 -4.99 -1.37 18.04
C ASP A 42 -4.09 -2.63 18.00
N LYS A 43 -4.19 -3.43 16.93
CA LYS A 43 -3.40 -4.66 16.79
C LYS A 43 -1.94 -4.34 16.46
N LYS A 44 -1.01 -5.04 17.10
CA LYS A 44 0.43 -4.88 16.84
C LYS A 44 0.84 -5.23 15.40
N GLU A 45 0.08 -6.10 14.76
CA GLU A 45 0.32 -6.56 13.39
C GLU A 45 -0.26 -5.61 12.32
N ASP A 46 -0.95 -4.56 12.74
CA ASP A 46 -1.49 -3.56 11.83
C ASP A 46 -0.35 -2.66 11.34
N LEU A 47 -0.21 -2.57 10.02
CA LEU A 47 0.79 -1.74 9.35
C LEU A 47 0.70 -0.25 9.73
N SER A 48 -0.48 0.21 10.15
CA SER A 48 -0.68 1.60 10.60
C SER A 48 -0.15 1.88 12.01
N ASN A 49 0.30 0.85 12.74
CA ASN A 49 0.83 0.96 14.08
C ASN A 49 2.37 0.82 14.14
N CYS A 50 3.04 0.88 12.99
CA CYS A 50 4.50 0.84 12.92
C CYS A 50 5.13 2.03 13.63
N LYS A 51 6.22 1.77 14.34
CA LYS A 51 6.96 2.80 15.08
C LYS A 51 7.88 3.63 14.18
N SER A 52 8.15 3.14 13.00
CA SER A 52 8.98 3.81 12.00
C SER A 52 8.58 3.39 10.59
N THR A 53 8.90 4.24 9.62
CA THR A 53 8.68 3.94 8.20
C THR A 53 9.47 2.71 7.74
N GLU A 54 10.66 2.46 8.31
CA GLU A 54 11.43 1.24 7.97
C GLU A 54 10.75 -0.03 8.51
N GLU A 55 10.15 0.03 9.70
CA GLU A 55 9.33 -1.07 10.23
C GLU A 55 8.12 -1.32 9.33
N PHE A 56 7.46 -0.25 8.85
CA PHE A 56 6.37 -0.35 7.88
C PHE A 56 6.82 -1.10 6.62
N TYR A 57 7.95 -0.74 6.01
CA TYR A 57 8.45 -1.42 4.81
C TYR A 57 8.73 -2.91 5.06
N ASN A 58 9.30 -3.24 6.20
CA ASN A 58 9.61 -4.62 6.57
C ASN A 58 8.34 -5.46 6.80
N LEU A 59 7.30 -4.89 7.43
CA LEU A 59 6.02 -5.55 7.60
C LEU A 59 5.23 -5.61 6.28
N PHE A 60 5.25 -4.56 5.47
CA PHE A 60 4.67 -4.58 4.13
C PHE A 60 5.27 -5.70 3.28
N LYS A 61 6.59 -5.89 3.30
CA LYS A 61 7.25 -6.99 2.58
C LYS A 61 6.71 -8.36 2.99
N LYS A 62 6.40 -8.57 4.28
CA LYS A 62 5.77 -9.82 4.75
C LYS A 62 4.36 -10.00 4.20
N VAL A 63 3.55 -8.93 4.16
CA VAL A 63 2.21 -8.96 3.54
C VAL A 63 2.30 -9.27 2.05
N ALA A 64 3.20 -8.59 1.35
CA ALA A 64 3.44 -8.81 -0.09
C ALA A 64 3.92 -10.24 -0.37
N LYS A 65 4.80 -10.80 0.50
CA LYS A 65 5.23 -12.20 0.38
C LYS A 65 4.07 -13.18 0.53
N ASN A 66 3.18 -12.99 1.50
CA ASN A 66 2.00 -13.82 1.64
C ASN A 66 1.12 -13.76 0.37
N GLY A 67 0.96 -12.55 -0.19
CA GLY A 67 0.25 -12.36 -1.46
C GLY A 67 0.95 -13.06 -2.64
N TYR A 68 2.28 -12.97 -2.70
CA TYR A 68 3.08 -13.66 -3.70
C TYR A 68 2.88 -15.18 -3.63
N ASP A 69 2.96 -15.76 -2.44
CA ASP A 69 2.82 -17.20 -2.24
C ASP A 69 1.42 -17.68 -2.66
N LEU A 70 0.38 -16.91 -2.35
CA LEU A 70 -1.03 -17.22 -2.68
C LEU A 70 -1.38 -17.02 -4.15
N LEU A 71 -0.66 -16.16 -4.87
CA LEU A 71 -0.94 -15.83 -6.26
C LEU A 71 -0.44 -16.93 -7.19
N GLU A 72 -1.26 -17.32 -8.16
CA GLU A 72 -0.87 -18.28 -9.20
C GLU A 72 0.26 -17.71 -10.08
N LYS A 73 1.15 -18.58 -10.52
CA LYS A 73 2.22 -18.23 -11.47
C LYS A 73 1.66 -17.66 -12.77
N GLY A 74 2.30 -16.65 -13.33
CA GLY A 74 1.85 -15.93 -14.53
C GLY A 74 0.78 -14.87 -14.27
N ARG A 75 0.22 -14.78 -13.04
CA ARG A 75 -0.86 -13.87 -12.70
C ARG A 75 -0.35 -12.52 -12.18
N PHE A 76 -1.28 -11.59 -11.99
CA PHE A 76 -1.00 -10.19 -11.77
C PHE A 76 -1.37 -9.74 -10.35
N ALA A 77 -0.64 -8.72 -9.90
CA ALA A 77 -0.93 -7.99 -8.67
C ALA A 77 -1.01 -6.49 -8.95
N ALA A 78 -1.86 -5.79 -8.17
CA ALA A 78 -1.93 -4.34 -8.14
C ALA A 78 -1.58 -3.86 -6.74
N LEU A 79 -0.66 -2.91 -6.63
CA LEU A 79 -0.37 -2.14 -5.42
C LEU A 79 -0.94 -0.74 -5.61
N ILE A 80 -1.80 -0.31 -4.67
CA ILE A 80 -2.35 1.04 -4.63
C ILE A 80 -1.76 1.73 -3.40
N ILE A 81 -0.98 2.79 -3.61
CA ILE A 81 -0.30 3.50 -2.52
C ILE A 81 0.07 4.92 -2.94
N GLY A 82 -0.04 5.85 -2.01
CA GLY A 82 0.48 7.23 -2.17
C GLY A 82 1.70 7.46 -1.29
N ASP A 83 2.36 8.57 -1.53
CA ASP A 83 3.46 9.06 -0.71
C ASP A 83 2.97 9.94 0.43
N LYS A 84 3.81 10.21 1.41
CA LYS A 84 3.53 11.15 2.49
C LYS A 84 4.61 12.21 2.63
N TYR A 85 4.27 13.28 3.32
CA TYR A 85 5.22 14.32 3.74
C TYR A 85 5.31 14.32 5.25
N ALA A 86 6.47 14.12 5.81
CA ALA A 86 6.72 14.08 7.24
C ALA A 86 8.08 14.70 7.57
N ASN A 87 8.17 15.43 8.68
CA ASN A 87 9.41 16.05 9.14
C ASN A 87 10.10 16.92 8.08
N SER A 88 9.32 17.71 7.34
CA SER A 88 9.78 18.57 6.24
C SER A 88 10.49 17.81 5.10
N ARG A 89 10.14 16.52 4.90
CA ARG A 89 10.71 15.68 3.85
C ARG A 89 9.63 14.85 3.15
N HIS A 90 9.84 14.62 1.87
CA HIS A 90 9.11 13.63 1.11
C HIS A 90 9.49 12.22 1.58
N VAL A 91 8.49 11.41 1.92
CA VAL A 91 8.66 10.00 2.26
C VAL A 91 8.09 9.17 1.12
N ASN A 92 8.97 8.55 0.38
CA ASN A 92 8.70 7.81 -0.84
C ASN A 92 8.17 6.39 -0.52
N LEU A 93 6.91 6.30 -0.05
CA LEU A 93 6.29 5.01 0.29
C LEU A 93 6.06 4.15 -0.94
N SER A 94 5.65 4.77 -2.04
CA SER A 94 5.21 4.09 -3.26
C SER A 94 6.34 3.27 -3.90
N PHE A 95 7.47 3.90 -4.21
CA PHE A 95 8.59 3.24 -4.88
C PHE A 95 9.39 2.33 -3.95
N GLU A 96 9.43 2.61 -2.64
CA GLU A 96 10.00 1.67 -1.68
C GLU A 96 9.17 0.39 -1.56
N CYS A 97 7.84 0.50 -1.53
CA CYS A 97 6.98 -0.67 -1.58
C CYS A 97 7.09 -1.42 -2.91
N GLN A 98 7.22 -0.71 -4.04
CA GLN A 98 7.53 -1.33 -5.34
C GLN A 98 8.80 -2.17 -5.25
N ARG A 99 9.90 -1.59 -4.76
CA ARG A 99 11.18 -2.28 -4.60
C ARG A 99 11.06 -3.53 -3.73
N ARG A 100 10.29 -3.46 -2.63
CA ARG A 100 10.04 -4.64 -1.77
C ARG A 100 9.27 -5.74 -2.51
N MET A 101 8.36 -5.39 -3.42
CA MET A 101 7.68 -6.39 -4.26
C MET A 101 8.63 -7.00 -5.30
N GLU A 102 9.49 -6.21 -5.93
CA GLU A 102 10.50 -6.70 -6.88
C GLU A 102 11.52 -7.63 -6.20
N GLU A 103 11.94 -7.33 -4.97
CA GLU A 103 12.79 -8.21 -4.15
C GLU A 103 12.16 -9.58 -3.85
N LEU A 104 10.83 -9.70 -3.93
CA LEU A 104 10.09 -10.96 -3.80
C LEU A 104 9.98 -11.74 -5.12
N GLY A 105 10.42 -11.15 -6.22
CA GLY A 105 10.36 -11.75 -7.54
C GLY A 105 9.19 -11.29 -8.42
N PHE A 106 8.42 -10.29 -8.01
CA PHE A 106 7.47 -9.65 -8.90
C PHE A 106 8.17 -8.86 -10.00
N ILE A 107 7.59 -8.83 -11.18
CA ILE A 107 8.04 -8.01 -12.31
C ILE A 107 7.07 -6.84 -12.45
N THR A 108 7.57 -5.61 -12.30
CA THR A 108 6.77 -4.40 -12.56
C THR A 108 6.40 -4.31 -14.04
N LYS A 109 5.12 -4.13 -14.33
CA LYS A 109 4.56 -4.02 -15.68
C LYS A 109 4.15 -2.60 -16.03
N ALA A 110 3.61 -1.85 -15.07
CA ALA A 110 3.19 -0.47 -15.25
C ALA A 110 3.13 0.28 -13.94
N VAL A 111 3.34 1.59 -14.01
CA VAL A 111 3.07 2.55 -12.93
C VAL A 111 2.07 3.58 -13.46
N ILE A 112 0.90 3.63 -12.86
CA ILE A 112 -0.21 4.49 -13.26
C ILE A 112 -0.38 5.54 -12.18
N VAL A 113 -0.43 6.81 -12.56
CA VAL A 113 -0.75 7.92 -11.67
C VAL A 113 -2.26 8.11 -11.66
N LYS A 114 -2.87 8.00 -10.50
CA LYS A 114 -4.30 8.21 -10.30
C LYS A 114 -4.51 9.51 -9.53
N ASN A 115 -5.19 10.47 -10.12
CA ASN A 115 -5.57 11.70 -9.44
C ASN A 115 -6.65 11.42 -8.37
N ILE A 116 -6.49 12.06 -7.21
CA ILE A 116 -7.48 12.03 -6.13
C ILE A 116 -8.36 13.27 -6.30
N THR A 117 -9.56 13.09 -6.85
CA THR A 117 -10.56 14.14 -7.02
C THR A 117 -11.72 13.95 -6.05
N GLY A 118 -12.38 15.04 -5.64
CA GLY A 118 -13.58 14.99 -4.80
C GLY A 118 -13.33 14.61 -3.33
N ASN A 119 -12.10 14.67 -2.84
CA ASN A 119 -11.77 14.41 -1.43
C ASN A 119 -12.03 15.65 -0.54
N GLU A 120 -13.19 16.27 -0.75
CA GLU A 120 -13.59 17.51 -0.09
C GLU A 120 -13.82 17.37 1.42
N LYS A 121 -14.03 16.12 1.91
CA LYS A 121 -14.37 15.88 3.31
C LYS A 121 -13.20 16.00 4.28
N ALA A 122 -11.97 15.70 3.84
CA ALA A 122 -10.81 15.70 4.74
C ALA A 122 -9.97 16.99 4.65
N LYS A 123 -9.79 17.55 3.45
CA LYS A 123 -8.92 18.71 3.21
C LYS A 123 -9.57 19.83 2.38
N GLY A 124 -10.72 19.59 1.74
CA GLY A 124 -11.36 20.55 0.82
C GLY A 124 -11.78 21.87 1.48
N ARG A 125 -12.28 21.84 2.70
CA ARG A 125 -12.58 23.05 3.47
C ARG A 125 -11.34 23.84 3.90
N GLN A 126 -10.14 23.23 3.84
CA GLN A 126 -8.86 23.83 4.25
C GLN A 126 -7.87 23.92 3.09
N ALA A 127 -8.29 23.72 1.85
CA ALA A 127 -7.39 23.68 0.68
C ALA A 127 -6.49 24.94 0.60
N ASN A 128 -7.03 26.12 0.85
CA ASN A 128 -6.29 27.36 0.82
C ASN A 128 -5.25 27.45 1.96
N LEU A 129 -5.61 27.01 3.17
CA LEU A 129 -4.69 26.99 4.31
C LEU A 129 -3.54 26.00 4.09
N TRP A 130 -3.82 24.83 3.54
CA TRP A 130 -2.82 23.86 3.20
C TRP A 130 -1.91 24.32 2.06
N ARG A 131 -2.44 24.97 1.04
CA ARG A 131 -1.64 25.59 -0.03
C ARG A 131 -0.72 26.68 0.52
N TYR A 132 -1.23 27.54 1.40
CA TYR A 132 -0.42 28.54 2.06
C TYR A 132 0.70 27.92 2.91
N ARG A 133 0.39 26.89 3.70
CA ARG A 133 1.39 26.16 4.49
C ARG A 133 2.40 25.44 3.62
N ALA A 134 1.98 24.88 2.48
CA ALA A 134 2.87 24.25 1.53
C ALA A 134 3.86 25.24 0.93
N LEU A 135 3.38 26.42 0.51
CA LEU A 135 4.24 27.51 0.01
C LEU A 135 5.23 27.99 1.07
N ALA A 136 4.76 28.23 2.28
CA ALA A 136 5.61 28.69 3.39
C ALA A 136 6.61 27.63 3.86
N GLY A 137 6.24 26.35 3.82
CA GLY A 137 7.06 25.22 4.23
C GLY A 137 7.88 24.58 3.13
N GLY A 138 7.74 25.03 1.88
CA GLY A 138 8.48 24.49 0.73
C GLY A 138 8.14 23.05 0.39
N PHE A 139 6.89 22.61 0.63
CA PHE A 139 6.46 21.24 0.29
C PHE A 139 5.30 21.24 -0.71
N TYR A 140 5.13 20.12 -1.41
CA TYR A 140 4.04 19.90 -2.37
C TYR A 140 2.87 19.14 -1.72
N ILE A 141 1.64 19.49 -2.10
CA ILE A 141 0.43 18.75 -1.66
C ILE A 141 0.18 17.62 -2.65
N PHE A 142 0.21 16.38 -2.18
CA PHE A 142 -0.09 15.23 -3.01
C PHE A 142 -1.59 15.13 -3.28
N GLU A 143 -1.96 15.28 -4.55
CA GLU A 143 -3.32 15.09 -5.07
C GLU A 143 -3.42 13.84 -5.95
N HIS A 144 -2.50 12.88 -5.74
CA HIS A 144 -2.44 11.64 -6.49
C HIS A 144 -1.97 10.47 -5.63
N GLU A 145 -2.25 9.28 -6.11
CA GLU A 145 -1.70 8.02 -5.65
C GLU A 145 -1.25 7.19 -6.85
N TYR A 146 -0.49 6.15 -6.63
CA TYR A 146 0.00 5.26 -7.68
C TYR A 146 -0.80 3.96 -7.66
N ILE A 147 -1.07 3.43 -8.87
CA ILE A 147 -1.52 2.06 -9.08
C ILE A 147 -0.40 1.37 -9.85
N MET A 148 0.33 0.51 -9.17
CA MET A 148 1.46 -0.22 -9.75
C MET A 148 1.04 -1.64 -10.08
N LEU A 149 1.23 -2.05 -11.32
CA LEU A 149 0.89 -3.38 -11.81
C LEU A 149 2.14 -4.26 -11.86
N PHE A 150 2.00 -5.46 -11.33
CA PHE A 150 3.06 -6.46 -11.25
C PHE A 150 2.60 -7.78 -11.82
N GLN A 151 3.55 -8.60 -12.25
CA GLN A 151 3.33 -9.98 -12.65
C GLN A 151 4.21 -10.90 -11.81
N LYS A 152 3.64 -12.00 -11.31
CA LYS A 152 4.40 -13.13 -10.78
C LYS A 152 4.84 -14.01 -11.94
N PRO A 153 6.16 -14.14 -12.22
CA PRO A 153 6.67 -14.92 -13.36
C PRO A 153 6.45 -16.42 -13.19
#